data_1cbea0bb3d4a690f0eb9a8ac240b7d70
#
_entry.id   1cbea0bb3d4a690f0eb9a8ac240b7d70
#
_cell.length_a   1.000
_cell.length_b   1.000
_cell.length_c   1.000
_cell.angle_alpha   90.00
_cell.angle_beta   90.00
_cell.angle_gamma   90.00
#
_symmetry.space_group_name_H-M   'P 1'
#
loop_
_entity.id
_entity.type
_entity.pdbx_description
1 polymer ?
#
loop_
_entity_poly.entity_id
_entity_poly.type
_entity_poly.pdbx_seq_one_letter_code
_entity_poly.pdbx_strand_id
1 'polypeptide(L)'
;MRNPITIHHTTYPTQKACKEDITQRIKQIGITSSIRETSPTEYEFFDELTKRHPASEEKRKDMVDLAIRQDAINKKALAIDIVNSDGSRTEISWSKCVTGKQETTHSKFHASLRYAVEDQIAAFREATHVEICKLCDKSIDLYGIGHVDHILHFATLVDNFMALHDITMPTEYEKESVTYLTRFKETDQHIGQWFAEYHRGHATLRLVCGLCNLKREKAHGTPLQNPHESS
;
A
#
# COMPACT_ATOMS: atom_id res chain seq x y z
N MET A 1 -7.31 21.38 -12.82
CA MET A 1 -6.71 21.98 -11.60
C MET A 1 -6.88 20.99 -10.44
N ARG A 2 -5.87 20.79 -9.61
CA ARG A 2 -5.99 19.92 -8.41
C ARG A 2 -6.61 20.77 -7.29
N ASN A 3 -7.72 20.33 -6.71
CA ASN A 3 -8.37 21.05 -5.62
C ASN A 3 -7.46 21.11 -4.38
N PRO A 4 -7.34 22.26 -3.71
CA PRO A 4 -6.61 22.40 -2.46
C PRO A 4 -7.27 21.50 -1.37
N ILE A 5 -6.47 21.12 -0.39
CA ILE A 5 -6.94 20.30 0.74
C ILE A 5 -6.87 21.18 1.98
N THR A 6 -8.00 21.32 2.67
CA THR A 6 -8.03 22.00 3.97
C THR A 6 -8.26 20.97 5.08
N ILE A 7 -7.40 21.03 6.10
CA ILE A 7 -7.50 20.23 7.32
C ILE A 7 -7.37 21.21 8.49
N HIS A 8 -8.38 21.24 9.35
CA HIS A 8 -8.49 22.23 10.41
C HIS A 8 -8.31 23.65 9.82
N HIS A 9 -7.37 24.44 10.27
CA HIS A 9 -7.12 25.80 9.78
C HIS A 9 -6.02 25.89 8.68
N THR A 10 -5.49 24.76 8.22
CA THR A 10 -4.38 24.71 7.27
C THR A 10 -4.85 24.28 5.88
N THR A 11 -4.55 25.08 4.86
CA THR A 11 -4.87 24.77 3.45
C THR A 11 -3.59 24.43 2.67
N TYR A 12 -3.61 23.29 2.01
CA TYR A 12 -2.50 22.78 1.22
C TYR A 12 -2.81 22.84 -0.27
N PRO A 13 -1.91 23.37 -1.10
CA PRO A 13 -2.14 23.47 -2.55
C PRO A 13 -2.10 22.10 -3.25
N THR A 14 -1.47 21.09 -2.64
CA THR A 14 -1.32 19.75 -3.21
C THR A 14 -1.37 18.67 -2.14
N GLN A 15 -1.75 17.45 -2.54
CA GLN A 15 -1.67 16.26 -1.66
C GLN A 15 -0.24 15.99 -1.19
N LYS A 16 0.76 16.29 -2.02
CA LYS A 16 2.18 16.11 -1.66
C LYS A 16 2.55 17.04 -0.50
N ALA A 17 2.26 18.32 -0.60
CA ALA A 17 2.52 19.27 0.47
C ALA A 17 1.81 18.89 1.78
N CYS A 18 0.55 18.47 1.68
CA CYS A 18 -0.21 17.98 2.83
C CYS A 18 0.45 16.75 3.49
N LYS A 19 0.89 15.77 2.71
CA LYS A 19 1.56 14.57 3.22
C LYS A 19 2.92 14.87 3.85
N GLU A 20 3.67 15.79 3.29
CA GLU A 20 4.96 16.24 3.83
C GLU A 20 4.77 16.91 5.19
N ASP A 21 3.80 17.80 5.33
CA ASP A 21 3.50 18.47 6.61
C ASP A 21 3.03 17.47 7.67
N ILE A 22 2.08 16.59 7.34
CA ILE A 22 1.62 15.54 8.25
C ILE A 22 2.78 14.66 8.73
N THR A 23 3.69 14.29 7.83
CA THR A 23 4.87 13.49 8.18
C THR A 23 5.77 14.24 9.17
N GLN A 24 5.94 15.55 9.00
CA GLN A 24 6.73 16.36 9.92
C GLN A 24 6.06 16.50 11.29
N ARG A 25 4.74 16.77 11.35
CA ARG A 25 3.97 16.81 12.61
C ARG A 25 4.07 15.51 13.40
N ILE A 26 3.86 14.36 12.73
CA ILE A 26 3.98 13.04 13.34
C ILE A 26 5.38 12.83 13.93
N LYS A 27 6.44 13.23 13.21
CA LYS A 27 7.83 13.13 13.68
C LYS A 27 8.11 14.07 14.86
N GLN A 28 7.54 15.25 14.88
CA GLN A 28 7.72 16.22 15.96
C GLN A 28 7.05 15.77 17.26
N ILE A 29 5.85 15.17 17.17
CA ILE A 29 5.17 14.59 18.32
C ILE A 29 5.94 13.35 18.82
N GLY A 30 6.41 12.50 17.91
CA GLY A 30 7.06 11.24 18.23
C GLY A 30 6.08 10.13 18.62
N ILE A 31 6.60 9.01 19.12
CA ILE A 31 5.79 7.88 19.58
C ILE A 31 5.10 8.27 20.89
N THR A 32 3.78 8.14 20.93
CA THR A 32 2.96 8.43 22.11
C THR A 32 1.72 7.56 22.19
N SER A 33 1.27 7.28 23.40
CA SER A 33 -0.01 6.60 23.66
C SER A 33 -1.22 7.53 23.58
N SER A 34 -1.00 8.86 23.68
CA SER A 34 -2.04 9.88 23.65
C SER A 34 -1.51 11.15 22.98
N ILE A 35 -2.05 11.51 21.81
CA ILE A 35 -1.73 12.79 21.17
C ILE A 35 -2.40 13.93 21.94
N ARG A 36 -3.59 13.70 22.48
CA ARG A 36 -4.33 14.70 23.25
C ARG A 36 -3.55 15.20 24.46
N GLU A 37 -2.88 14.30 25.19
CA GLU A 37 -2.07 14.65 26.35
C GLU A 37 -0.72 15.23 25.97
N THR A 38 -0.06 14.64 24.94
CA THR A 38 1.29 15.03 24.54
C THR A 38 1.32 16.35 23.77
N SER A 39 0.32 16.60 22.91
CA SER A 39 0.25 17.74 22.02
C SER A 39 -1.20 18.14 21.71
N PRO A 40 -1.91 18.80 22.65
CA PRO A 40 -3.34 19.12 22.51
C PRO A 40 -3.69 19.89 21.24
N THR A 41 -2.86 20.84 20.83
CA THR A 41 -3.06 21.63 19.59
C THR A 41 -2.95 20.78 18.32
N GLU A 42 -2.03 19.82 18.30
CA GLU A 42 -1.89 18.88 17.20
C GLU A 42 -3.04 17.85 17.20
N TYR A 43 -3.58 17.52 18.39
CA TYR A 43 -4.73 16.62 18.48
C TYR A 43 -5.92 17.13 17.64
N GLU A 44 -6.24 18.42 17.71
CA GLU A 44 -7.35 19.01 16.92
C GLU A 44 -7.12 18.84 15.42
N PHE A 45 -5.90 19.03 14.95
CA PHE A 45 -5.53 18.83 13.56
C PHE A 45 -5.71 17.36 13.14
N PHE A 46 -5.22 16.42 13.94
CA PHE A 46 -5.32 14.98 13.63
C PHE A 46 -6.74 14.45 13.79
N ASP A 47 -7.53 15.00 14.69
CA ASP A 47 -8.95 14.69 14.81
C ASP A 47 -9.69 15.05 13.52
N GLU A 48 -9.51 16.28 13.01
CA GLU A 48 -10.08 16.72 11.74
C GLU A 48 -9.55 15.91 10.54
N LEU A 49 -8.26 15.59 10.52
CA LEU A 49 -7.67 14.74 9.50
C LEU A 49 -8.35 13.37 9.43
N THR A 50 -8.53 12.72 10.58
CA THR A 50 -9.08 11.36 10.63
C THR A 50 -10.56 11.28 10.25
N LYS A 51 -11.34 12.36 10.39
CA LYS A 51 -12.71 12.47 9.86
C LYS A 51 -12.79 12.31 8.34
N ARG A 52 -11.71 12.59 7.62
CA ARG A 52 -11.62 12.47 6.16
C ARG A 52 -11.36 11.04 5.67
N HIS A 53 -11.13 10.09 6.59
CA HIS A 53 -10.92 8.70 6.20
C HIS A 53 -12.20 8.12 5.58
N PRO A 54 -12.14 7.37 4.45
CA PRO A 54 -13.33 6.81 3.80
C PRO A 54 -14.21 5.94 4.70
N ALA A 55 -13.62 5.29 5.71
CA ALA A 55 -14.32 4.51 6.73
C ALA A 55 -14.29 5.22 8.11
N SER A 56 -14.38 6.55 8.13
CA SER A 56 -14.26 7.34 9.38
C SER A 56 -15.38 7.02 10.36
N GLU A 57 -16.61 6.88 9.90
CA GLU A 57 -17.77 6.57 10.77
C GLU A 57 -17.58 5.26 11.54
N GLU A 58 -17.14 4.20 10.84
CA GLU A 58 -16.88 2.90 11.43
C GLU A 58 -15.68 2.94 12.39
N LYS A 59 -14.53 3.45 11.88
CA LYS A 59 -13.26 3.42 12.63
C LYS A 59 -13.26 4.33 13.87
N ARG A 60 -14.01 5.41 13.83
CA ARG A 60 -14.05 6.44 14.88
C ARG A 60 -15.23 6.29 15.85
N LYS A 61 -16.06 5.24 15.71
CA LYS A 61 -17.29 5.04 16.47
C LYS A 61 -17.06 5.15 17.97
N ASP A 62 -16.02 4.49 18.47
CA ASP A 62 -15.71 4.41 19.90
C ASP A 62 -14.42 5.19 20.26
N MET A 63 -13.98 6.09 19.36
CA MET A 63 -12.76 6.85 19.51
C MET A 63 -12.80 7.81 20.71
N VAL A 64 -11.78 7.74 21.53
CA VAL A 64 -11.55 8.67 22.65
C VAL A 64 -10.27 9.47 22.46
N ASP A 65 -9.25 8.93 21.74
CA ASP A 65 -7.98 9.58 21.53
C ASP A 65 -7.30 9.07 20.24
N LEU A 66 -6.12 9.61 19.96
CA LEU A 66 -5.21 9.18 18.90
C LEU A 66 -3.83 8.88 19.50
N ALA A 67 -3.16 7.89 18.95
CA ALA A 67 -1.82 7.49 19.35
C ALA A 67 -0.89 7.43 18.13
N ILE A 68 0.42 7.54 18.35
CA ILE A 68 1.44 7.36 17.33
C ILE A 68 2.32 6.19 17.75
N ARG A 69 2.52 5.25 16.83
CA ARG A 69 3.41 4.10 17.02
C ARG A 69 4.39 3.94 15.86
N GLN A 70 5.36 3.06 16.05
CA GLN A 70 6.19 2.56 14.95
C GLN A 70 5.31 1.80 13.96
N ASP A 71 5.50 2.04 12.66
CA ASP A 71 4.82 1.26 11.62
C ASP A 71 5.28 -0.20 11.68
N ALA A 72 4.33 -1.13 11.52
CA ALA A 72 4.61 -2.57 11.67
C ALA A 72 5.49 -3.11 10.53
N ILE A 73 5.31 -2.59 9.32
CA ILE A 73 6.02 -3.01 8.11
C ILE A 73 7.26 -2.16 7.89
N ASN A 74 7.10 -0.85 7.83
CA ASN A 74 8.20 0.09 7.61
C ASN A 74 8.71 0.68 8.92
N LYS A 75 9.73 0.06 9.51
CA LYS A 75 10.34 0.50 10.77
C LYS A 75 10.96 1.91 10.75
N LYS A 76 11.04 2.57 9.60
CA LYS A 76 11.45 3.98 9.47
C LYS A 76 10.27 4.95 9.46
N ALA A 77 9.03 4.44 9.43
CA ALA A 77 7.81 5.22 9.41
C ALA A 77 7.08 5.15 10.76
N LEU A 78 6.20 6.13 10.98
CA LEU A 78 5.28 6.18 12.11
C LEU A 78 3.84 6.09 11.59
N ALA A 79 2.99 5.37 12.32
CA ALA A 79 1.58 5.16 12.05
C ALA A 79 0.72 5.83 13.12
N ILE A 80 -0.51 6.17 12.75
CA ILE A 80 -1.52 6.71 13.67
C ILE A 80 -2.52 5.60 13.97
N ASP A 81 -2.83 5.43 15.25
CA ASP A 81 -3.92 4.58 15.72
C ASP A 81 -5.00 5.43 16.38
N ILE A 82 -6.24 5.02 16.19
CA ILE A 82 -7.37 5.44 17.01
C ILE A 82 -7.31 4.66 18.31
N VAL A 83 -7.44 5.34 19.44
CA VAL A 83 -7.60 4.74 20.77
C VAL A 83 -9.09 4.70 21.06
N ASN A 84 -9.65 3.52 21.30
CA ASN A 84 -11.06 3.32 21.59
C ASN A 84 -11.33 3.38 23.10
N SER A 85 -12.59 3.58 23.47
CA SER A 85 -13.03 3.68 24.87
C SER A 85 -12.75 2.43 25.71
N ASP A 86 -12.62 1.26 25.08
CA ASP A 86 -12.25 -0.01 25.72
C ASP A 86 -10.72 -0.21 25.83
N GLY A 87 -9.91 0.78 25.39
CA GLY A 87 -8.46 0.73 25.35
C GLY A 87 -7.89 -0.01 24.14
N SER A 88 -8.72 -0.58 23.29
CA SER A 88 -8.27 -1.17 22.02
C SER A 88 -7.75 -0.11 21.05
N ARG A 89 -6.98 -0.54 20.04
CA ARG A 89 -6.42 0.35 19.02
C ARG A 89 -6.85 -0.09 17.64
N THR A 90 -7.24 0.90 16.82
CA THR A 90 -7.61 0.71 15.42
C THR A 90 -6.68 1.54 14.53
N GLU A 91 -5.91 0.91 13.67
CA GLU A 91 -5.07 1.64 12.73
C GLU A 91 -5.89 2.51 11.78
N ILE A 92 -5.44 3.77 11.60
CA ILE A 92 -6.02 4.67 10.61
C ILE A 92 -4.95 5.20 9.65
N SER A 93 -5.12 4.91 8.36
CA SER A 93 -4.20 5.40 7.34
C SER A 93 -4.38 6.90 7.10
N TRP A 94 -3.51 7.72 7.67
CA TRP A 94 -3.51 9.16 7.42
C TRP A 94 -3.35 9.51 5.93
N SER A 95 -2.64 8.68 5.15
CA SER A 95 -2.53 8.88 3.70
C SER A 95 -3.88 8.72 2.98
N LYS A 96 -4.75 7.80 3.43
CA LYS A 96 -6.13 7.67 2.96
C LYS A 96 -6.98 8.87 3.38
N CYS A 97 -6.75 9.43 4.57
CA CYS A 97 -7.41 10.66 5.01
C CYS A 97 -7.09 11.85 4.08
N VAL A 98 -5.85 11.97 3.60
CA VAL A 98 -5.46 13.03 2.65
C VAL A 98 -6.16 12.84 1.30
N THR A 99 -6.27 11.61 0.81
CA THR A 99 -6.86 11.34 -0.51
C THR A 99 -8.40 11.31 -0.48
N GLY A 100 -9.01 10.93 0.64
CA GLY A 100 -10.46 10.72 0.78
C GLY A 100 -11.03 9.62 -0.13
N LYS A 101 -10.18 8.81 -0.76
CA LYS A 101 -10.60 7.79 -1.72
C LYS A 101 -10.78 6.44 -1.05
N GLN A 102 -11.93 5.82 -1.28
CA GLN A 102 -12.15 4.42 -0.94
C GLN A 102 -11.31 3.49 -1.83
N GLU A 103 -10.89 2.34 -1.28
CA GLU A 103 -10.31 1.27 -2.07
C GLU A 103 -11.39 0.66 -2.96
N THR A 104 -11.14 0.63 -4.26
CA THR A 104 -12.02 -0.05 -5.20
C THR A 104 -11.82 -1.58 -5.11
N THR A 105 -12.84 -2.35 -5.54
CA THR A 105 -12.72 -3.82 -5.66
C THR A 105 -11.48 -4.20 -6.47
N HIS A 106 -11.21 -3.50 -7.58
CA HIS A 106 -10.02 -3.70 -8.40
C HIS A 106 -8.72 -3.47 -7.60
N SER A 107 -8.63 -2.38 -6.80
CA SER A 107 -7.42 -2.14 -6.00
C SER A 107 -7.22 -3.18 -4.90
N LYS A 108 -8.31 -3.66 -4.29
CA LYS A 108 -8.27 -4.74 -3.29
C LYS A 108 -7.83 -6.06 -3.92
N PHE A 109 -8.35 -6.39 -5.11
CA PHE A 109 -7.98 -7.58 -5.87
C PHE A 109 -6.49 -7.60 -6.16
N HIS A 110 -5.96 -6.52 -6.75
CA HIS A 110 -4.52 -6.39 -7.03
C HIS A 110 -3.65 -6.45 -5.75
N ALA A 111 -4.13 -5.89 -4.64
CA ALA A 111 -3.43 -5.98 -3.36
C ALA A 111 -3.38 -7.42 -2.83
N SER A 112 -4.50 -8.17 -2.93
CA SER A 112 -4.57 -9.58 -2.52
C SER A 112 -3.69 -10.49 -3.37
N LEU A 113 -3.60 -10.22 -4.68
CA LEU A 113 -2.69 -10.96 -5.56
C LEU A 113 -1.21 -10.65 -5.26
N ARG A 114 -0.87 -9.39 -4.90
CA ARG A 114 0.49 -9.04 -4.43
C ARG A 114 0.83 -9.77 -3.13
N TYR A 115 -0.12 -9.83 -2.20
CA TYR A 115 0.05 -10.60 -0.97
C TYR A 115 0.32 -12.09 -1.25
N ALA A 116 -0.41 -12.69 -2.20
CA ALA A 116 -0.26 -14.10 -2.56
C ALA A 116 1.12 -14.45 -3.16
N VAL A 117 1.86 -13.48 -3.70
CA VAL A 117 3.20 -13.68 -4.28
C VAL A 117 4.33 -13.08 -3.46
N GLU A 118 4.04 -12.57 -2.25
CA GLU A 118 5.02 -11.87 -1.40
C GLU A 118 6.24 -12.75 -1.10
N ASP A 119 6.02 -14.02 -0.79
CA ASP A 119 7.09 -14.99 -0.52
C ASP A 119 8.01 -15.18 -1.74
N GLN A 120 7.46 -15.18 -2.96
CA GLN A 120 8.27 -15.29 -4.18
C GLN A 120 9.13 -14.04 -4.40
N ILE A 121 8.58 -12.86 -4.09
CA ILE A 121 9.30 -11.59 -4.16
C ILE A 121 10.40 -11.53 -3.09
N ALA A 122 10.11 -11.99 -1.87
CA ALA A 122 11.08 -12.06 -0.78
C ALA A 122 12.22 -13.03 -1.13
N ALA A 123 11.88 -14.25 -1.55
CA ALA A 123 12.86 -15.27 -1.96
C ALA A 123 13.76 -14.78 -3.10
N PHE A 124 13.19 -14.11 -4.13
CA PHE A 124 13.99 -13.51 -5.20
C PHE A 124 14.97 -12.46 -4.69
N ARG A 125 14.52 -11.59 -3.77
CA ARG A 125 15.36 -10.56 -3.17
C ARG A 125 16.52 -11.16 -2.38
N GLU A 126 16.26 -12.19 -1.58
CA GLU A 126 17.28 -12.89 -0.77
C GLU A 126 18.29 -13.63 -1.65
N ALA A 127 17.83 -14.26 -2.74
CA ALA A 127 18.71 -14.99 -3.67
C ALA A 127 19.51 -14.07 -4.60
N THR A 128 19.11 -12.78 -4.72
CA THR A 128 19.70 -11.86 -5.69
C THR A 128 20.70 -10.92 -5.01
N HIS A 129 21.98 -11.24 -5.09
CA HIS A 129 23.07 -10.40 -4.63
C HIS A 129 23.57 -9.48 -5.77
N VAL A 130 22.79 -8.43 -6.09
CA VAL A 130 23.13 -7.46 -7.11
C VAL A 130 23.32 -6.09 -6.47
N GLU A 131 24.54 -5.55 -6.60
CA GLU A 131 24.88 -4.22 -6.10
C GLU A 131 24.54 -3.11 -7.08
N ILE A 132 24.23 -3.47 -8.32
CA ILE A 132 24.04 -2.52 -9.44
C ILE A 132 22.61 -2.62 -9.98
N CYS A 133 21.96 -1.48 -10.13
CA CYS A 133 20.64 -1.36 -10.75
C CYS A 133 20.68 -1.75 -12.22
N LYS A 134 19.84 -2.71 -12.63
CA LYS A 134 19.76 -3.20 -14.03
C LYS A 134 19.18 -2.20 -15.04
N LEU A 135 18.77 -1.01 -14.60
CA LEU A 135 18.19 0.02 -15.47
C LEU A 135 19.06 1.27 -15.62
N CYS A 136 19.96 1.55 -14.69
CA CYS A 136 20.77 2.77 -14.74
C CYS A 136 22.25 2.55 -14.40
N ASP A 137 22.64 1.29 -14.16
CA ASP A 137 24.01 0.84 -13.85
C ASP A 137 24.65 1.54 -12.61
N LYS A 138 23.81 2.16 -11.76
CA LYS A 138 24.27 2.78 -10.51
C LYS A 138 24.11 1.82 -9.34
N SER A 139 24.96 1.99 -8.32
CA SER A 139 24.86 1.20 -7.10
C SER A 139 23.48 1.33 -6.49
N ILE A 140 22.90 0.20 -6.06
CA ILE A 140 21.63 0.14 -5.35
C ILE A 140 21.77 0.72 -3.96
N ASP A 141 22.91 0.55 -3.30
CA ASP A 141 23.18 1.05 -1.94
C ASP A 141 23.17 2.57 -1.83
N LEU A 142 23.52 3.29 -2.91
CA LEU A 142 23.44 4.75 -2.95
C LEU A 142 21.98 5.28 -2.80
N TYR A 143 20.98 4.43 -3.06
CA TYR A 143 19.55 4.80 -3.09
C TYR A 143 18.70 3.99 -2.10
N GLY A 144 19.33 3.23 -1.22
CA GLY A 144 18.68 2.35 -0.26
C GLY A 144 18.46 0.91 -0.77
N ILE A 145 17.59 0.17 -0.08
CA ILE A 145 17.31 -1.24 -0.41
C ILE A 145 16.77 -1.35 -1.84
N GLY A 146 17.30 -2.28 -2.63
CA GLY A 146 16.82 -2.58 -3.96
C GLY A 146 15.34 -2.98 -3.99
N HIS A 147 14.65 -2.56 -5.04
CA HIS A 147 13.26 -2.93 -5.28
C HIS A 147 13.19 -4.08 -6.27
N VAL A 148 12.42 -5.11 -5.94
CA VAL A 148 12.09 -6.17 -6.90
C VAL A 148 11.04 -5.62 -7.87
N ASP A 149 11.38 -5.61 -9.13
CA ASP A 149 10.55 -5.10 -10.22
C ASP A 149 10.20 -6.23 -11.19
N HIS A 150 8.95 -6.24 -11.66
CA HIS A 150 8.48 -7.17 -12.69
C HIS A 150 8.83 -6.62 -14.06
N ILE A 151 9.55 -7.36 -14.91
CA ILE A 151 9.87 -6.94 -16.27
C ILE A 151 8.58 -6.74 -17.09
N LEU A 152 7.69 -7.73 -17.09
CA LEU A 152 6.32 -7.53 -17.51
C LEU A 152 5.54 -6.89 -16.35
N HIS A 153 4.82 -5.82 -16.63
CA HIS A 153 4.13 -5.06 -15.58
C HIS A 153 3.18 -5.97 -14.78
N PHE A 154 3.17 -5.85 -13.45
CA PHE A 154 2.32 -6.67 -12.57
C PHE A 154 0.83 -6.60 -12.97
N ALA A 155 0.34 -5.42 -13.37
CA ALA A 155 -1.04 -5.27 -13.85
C ALA A 155 -1.30 -6.13 -15.09
N THR A 156 -0.38 -6.17 -16.05
CA THR A 156 -0.49 -7.00 -17.25
C THR A 156 -0.46 -8.50 -16.91
N LEU A 157 0.36 -8.92 -15.93
CA LEU A 157 0.33 -10.31 -15.45
C LEU A 157 -1.05 -10.66 -14.85
N VAL A 158 -1.64 -9.74 -14.10
CA VAL A 158 -2.98 -9.93 -13.53
C VAL A 158 -4.04 -9.99 -14.63
N ASP A 159 -4.00 -9.08 -15.61
CA ASP A 159 -4.96 -9.06 -16.72
C ASP A 159 -4.89 -10.36 -17.54
N ASN A 160 -3.68 -10.83 -17.84
CA ASN A 160 -3.45 -12.09 -18.55
C ASN A 160 -3.94 -13.32 -17.74
N PHE A 161 -3.67 -13.33 -16.44
CA PHE A 161 -4.15 -14.39 -15.54
C PHE A 161 -5.68 -14.44 -15.51
N MET A 162 -6.32 -13.28 -15.36
CA MET A 162 -7.79 -13.20 -15.33
C MET A 162 -8.42 -13.70 -16.63
N ALA A 163 -7.84 -13.30 -17.77
CA ALA A 163 -8.32 -13.72 -19.09
C ALA A 163 -8.14 -15.24 -19.32
N LEU A 164 -7.00 -15.80 -18.88
CA LEU A 164 -6.68 -17.23 -19.05
C LEU A 164 -7.59 -18.14 -18.21
N HIS A 165 -7.96 -17.72 -17.01
CA HIS A 165 -8.69 -18.53 -16.04
C HIS A 165 -10.15 -18.09 -15.83
N ASP A 166 -10.66 -17.15 -16.63
CA ASP A 166 -12.02 -16.60 -16.52
C ASP A 166 -12.37 -16.17 -15.07
N ILE A 167 -11.43 -15.45 -14.44
CA ILE A 167 -11.55 -15.05 -13.04
C ILE A 167 -12.51 -13.88 -12.89
N THR A 168 -13.55 -14.07 -12.06
CA THR A 168 -14.37 -12.97 -11.55
C THR A 168 -13.80 -12.43 -10.25
N MET A 169 -13.66 -11.11 -10.14
CA MET A 169 -13.14 -10.48 -8.91
C MET A 169 -14.11 -10.68 -7.75
N PRO A 170 -13.66 -11.19 -6.60
CA PRO A 170 -14.47 -11.21 -5.39
C PRO A 170 -14.94 -9.80 -4.99
N THR A 171 -16.08 -9.72 -4.33
CA THR A 171 -16.62 -8.47 -3.81
C THR A 171 -16.10 -8.15 -2.42
N GLU A 172 -15.68 -9.17 -1.67
CA GLU A 172 -15.25 -9.07 -0.29
C GLU A 172 -13.80 -9.52 -0.10
N TYR A 173 -13.12 -8.87 0.82
CA TYR A 173 -11.72 -9.12 1.17
C TYR A 173 -11.54 -8.98 2.67
N GLU A 174 -10.47 -9.57 3.21
CA GLU A 174 -10.10 -9.38 4.61
C GLU A 174 -8.77 -8.65 4.76
N LYS A 175 -8.49 -8.19 5.97
CA LYS A 175 -7.21 -7.61 6.35
C LYS A 175 -6.45 -8.61 7.21
N GLU A 176 -5.18 -8.81 6.91
CA GLU A 176 -4.28 -9.53 7.79
C GLU A 176 -4.16 -8.76 9.13
N SER A 177 -4.19 -9.45 10.24
CA SER A 177 -4.36 -8.84 11.58
C SER A 177 -3.17 -8.00 12.05
N VAL A 178 -1.96 -8.31 11.60
CA VAL A 178 -0.73 -7.65 12.03
C VAL A 178 -0.28 -6.57 11.05
N THR A 179 -0.27 -6.89 9.76
CA THR A 179 0.26 -6.01 8.71
C THR A 179 -0.82 -5.15 8.06
N TYR A 180 -2.09 -5.47 8.30
CA TYR A 180 -3.26 -4.83 7.67
C TYR A 180 -3.25 -4.92 6.13
N LEU A 181 -2.46 -5.83 5.57
CA LEU A 181 -2.46 -6.09 4.14
C LEU A 181 -3.79 -6.72 3.71
N THR A 182 -4.26 -6.34 2.53
CA THR A 182 -5.48 -6.90 1.97
C THR A 182 -5.17 -8.28 1.41
N ARG A 183 -5.98 -9.28 1.80
CA ARG A 183 -5.90 -10.65 1.31
C ARG A 183 -7.29 -11.19 0.94
N PHE A 184 -7.32 -12.28 0.21
CA PHE A 184 -8.55 -12.99 -0.08
C PHE A 184 -9.14 -13.59 1.20
N LYS A 185 -10.47 -13.62 1.29
CA LYS A 185 -11.17 -14.44 2.28
C LYS A 185 -10.87 -15.92 2.03
N GLU A 186 -11.10 -16.75 3.03
CA GLU A 186 -10.87 -18.20 2.96
C GLU A 186 -11.56 -18.84 1.74
N THR A 187 -12.78 -18.41 1.43
CA THR A 187 -13.56 -18.86 0.26
C THR A 187 -12.87 -18.62 -1.08
N ASP A 188 -12.04 -17.58 -1.17
CA ASP A 188 -11.43 -17.09 -2.40
C ASP A 188 -9.90 -17.27 -2.42
N GLN A 189 -9.32 -17.91 -1.40
CA GLN A 189 -7.87 -18.15 -1.29
C GLN A 189 -7.30 -18.94 -2.48
N HIS A 190 -8.11 -19.82 -3.08
CA HIS A 190 -7.72 -20.57 -4.27
C HIS A 190 -7.30 -19.65 -5.43
N ILE A 191 -7.91 -18.47 -5.58
CA ILE A 191 -7.51 -17.47 -6.61
C ILE A 191 -6.07 -17.02 -6.37
N GLY A 192 -5.73 -16.73 -5.11
CA GLY A 192 -4.37 -16.36 -4.72
C GLY A 192 -3.35 -17.47 -5.01
N GLN A 193 -3.71 -18.73 -4.71
CA GLN A 193 -2.87 -19.90 -4.97
C GLN A 193 -2.64 -20.09 -6.48
N TRP A 194 -3.68 -20.03 -7.29
CA TRP A 194 -3.58 -20.13 -8.75
C TRP A 194 -2.73 -18.99 -9.33
N PHE A 195 -2.94 -17.77 -8.84
CA PHE A 195 -2.10 -16.66 -9.28
C PHE A 195 -0.63 -16.83 -8.86
N ALA A 196 -0.35 -17.35 -7.68
CA ALA A 196 1.01 -17.62 -7.24
C ALA A 196 1.71 -18.68 -8.11
N GLU A 197 0.98 -19.69 -8.57
CA GLU A 197 1.46 -20.67 -9.55
C GLU A 197 1.70 -20.05 -10.93
N TYR A 198 0.73 -19.30 -11.43
CA TYR A 198 0.84 -18.56 -12.68
C TYR A 198 2.03 -17.59 -12.65
N HIS A 199 2.16 -16.81 -11.59
CA HIS A 199 3.25 -15.84 -11.41
C HIS A 199 4.63 -16.53 -11.44
N ARG A 200 4.77 -17.70 -10.81
CA ARG A 200 6.02 -18.46 -10.81
C ARG A 200 6.46 -18.85 -12.23
N GLY A 201 5.51 -19.15 -13.11
CA GLY A 201 5.79 -19.56 -14.49
C GLY A 201 5.95 -18.41 -15.49
N HIS A 202 5.37 -17.23 -15.18
CA HIS A 202 5.25 -16.15 -16.17
C HIS A 202 5.93 -14.83 -15.75
N ALA A 203 6.20 -14.64 -14.46
CA ALA A 203 6.86 -13.43 -13.99
C ALA A 203 8.37 -13.53 -14.17
N THR A 204 8.95 -12.52 -14.79
CA THR A 204 10.40 -12.32 -14.80
C THR A 204 10.72 -11.12 -13.91
N LEU A 205 11.51 -11.36 -12.87
CA LEU A 205 11.86 -10.38 -11.86
C LEU A 205 13.27 -9.82 -12.08
N ARG A 206 13.50 -8.62 -11.61
CA ARG A 206 14.82 -7.99 -11.56
C ARG A 206 14.94 -7.08 -10.35
N LEU A 207 16.17 -6.83 -9.91
CA LEU A 207 16.45 -5.87 -8.85
C LEU A 207 16.80 -4.51 -9.46
N VAL A 208 16.16 -3.44 -8.98
CA VAL A 208 16.37 -2.06 -9.46
C VAL A 208 16.45 -1.09 -8.29
N CYS A 209 17.07 0.08 -8.48
CA CYS A 209 17.05 1.14 -7.47
C CYS A 209 15.66 1.81 -7.38
N GLY A 210 15.36 2.44 -6.23
CA GLY A 210 14.07 3.09 -6.00
C GLY A 210 13.71 4.16 -7.03
N LEU A 211 14.71 4.94 -7.51
CA LEU A 211 14.48 5.96 -8.52
C LEU A 211 14.05 5.37 -9.88
N CYS A 212 14.69 4.28 -10.30
CA CYS A 212 14.32 3.60 -11.54
C CYS A 212 12.96 2.92 -11.42
N ASN A 213 12.67 2.32 -10.28
CA ASN A 213 11.35 1.73 -10.02
C ASN A 213 10.21 2.76 -10.10
N LEU A 214 10.45 3.98 -9.60
CA LEU A 214 9.46 5.07 -9.64
C LEU A 214 9.30 5.71 -11.04
N LYS A 215 10.39 5.76 -11.82
CA LYS A 215 10.44 6.41 -13.15
C LYS A 215 10.08 5.45 -14.29
N ARG A 216 9.87 4.19 -13.98
CA ARG A 216 9.59 3.18 -15.00
C ARG A 216 8.41 3.61 -15.87
N GLU A 217 8.63 3.70 -17.17
CA GLU A 217 7.55 3.82 -18.14
C GLU A 217 6.69 2.55 -18.06
N LYS A 218 5.38 2.73 -18.08
CA LYS A 218 4.44 1.62 -18.13
C LYS A 218 4.57 0.96 -19.49
N ALA A 219 5.40 -0.06 -19.59
CA ALA A 219 5.43 -0.91 -20.76
C ALA A 219 4.05 -1.57 -20.88
N HIS A 220 3.26 -1.12 -21.85
CA HIS A 220 2.04 -1.79 -22.24
C HIS A 220 2.47 -3.08 -22.95
N GLY A 221 2.51 -4.19 -22.22
CA GLY A 221 2.66 -5.52 -22.81
C GLY A 221 1.46 -5.79 -23.71
N THR A 222 1.71 -6.31 -24.89
CA THR A 222 0.66 -6.84 -25.76
C THR A 222 -0.02 -7.99 -24.99
N PRO A 223 -1.35 -8.03 -24.87
CA PRO A 223 -2.05 -9.17 -24.27
C PRO A 223 -1.65 -10.45 -25.01
N LEU A 224 -1.45 -11.53 -24.26
CA LEU A 224 -1.25 -12.85 -24.87
C LEU A 224 -2.48 -13.17 -25.73
N GLN A 225 -2.26 -13.43 -27.01
CA GLN A 225 -3.34 -13.92 -27.86
C GLN A 225 -3.79 -15.28 -27.33
N ASN A 226 -5.09 -15.45 -27.17
CA ASN A 226 -5.70 -16.68 -26.70
C ASN A 226 -5.33 -17.82 -27.65
N PRO A 227 -4.67 -18.91 -27.20
CA PRO A 227 -4.30 -20.02 -28.10
C PRO A 227 -5.51 -20.82 -28.63
N HIS A 228 -6.73 -20.47 -28.25
CA HIS A 228 -7.97 -21.14 -28.65
C HIS A 228 -8.75 -20.45 -29.78
N GLU A 229 -8.23 -19.38 -30.39
CA GLU A 229 -8.88 -18.74 -31.55
C GLU A 229 -8.29 -19.20 -32.91
N SER A 230 -7.74 -20.40 -32.98
CA SER A 230 -7.29 -21.00 -34.24
C SER A 230 -8.00 -22.33 -34.44
N SER A 231 -9.24 -22.31 -34.89
CA SER A 231 -9.86 -23.42 -35.64
C SER A 231 -11.12 -22.94 -36.34
#